data_05f5cd35c1b9c3b49ef348bb10fb5d52
#
_entry.id   05f5cd35c1b9c3b49ef348bb10fb5d52
#
_cell.length_a   1.000
_cell.length_b   1.000
_cell.length_c   1.000
_cell.angle_alpha   90.00
_cell.angle_beta   90.00
_cell.angle_gamma   90.00
#
_symmetry.space_group_name_H-M   'P 1'
#
loop_
_entity.id
_entity.type
_entity.pdbx_description
1 polymer ?
#
loop_
_entity_poly.entity_id
_entity_poly.type
_entity_poly.pdbx_seq_one_letter_code
_entity_poly.pdbx_strand_id
1 'polypeptide(L)'
;HDMSTHVREPLLLDLQGKRTLSVNIFDQEEYLGCLTVFEGSREFRDSDKTLAVFFSKLLRQAVQQNPVLASTRTAVRRALRSVISGQSIDFEYRRALSVESGKHDWVCVKLIPKSGSTYLPGAYLSAALEERHPGAIAFEFVDSVAAFLSTEQAKAETLDALLPVLEKLGVVCGV
;
A
#
# COMPACT_ATOMS: atom_id res chain seq x y z
N HIS A 1 13.04 -10.17 0.17
CA HIS A 1 12.19 -9.24 -0.56
C HIS A 1 11.55 -8.29 0.42
N ASP A 2 11.83 -7.02 0.31
CA ASP A 2 11.01 -5.87 0.67
C ASP A 2 11.36 -4.99 1.87
N MET A 3 12.62 -4.87 2.21
CA MET A 3 13.03 -3.71 3.03
C MET A 3 13.16 -2.41 2.20
N SER A 4 13.09 -2.48 0.87
CA SER A 4 13.31 -1.33 -0.01
C SER A 4 12.08 -0.43 -0.19
N THR A 5 10.86 -0.93 0.02
CA THR A 5 9.62 -0.18 -0.24
C THR A 5 9.31 0.91 0.79
N HIS A 6 9.96 0.91 1.96
CA HIS A 6 9.76 1.94 2.98
C HIS A 6 10.80 3.07 2.95
N VAL A 7 11.85 2.91 2.15
CA VAL A 7 12.92 3.89 2.07
C VAL A 7 12.50 5.05 1.17
N ARG A 8 12.55 6.27 1.69
CA ARG A 8 12.22 7.50 0.95
C ARG A 8 13.41 8.12 0.24
N GLU A 9 14.61 7.64 0.56
CA GLU A 9 15.84 8.09 -0.08
C GLU A 9 16.16 7.29 -1.34
N PRO A 10 16.88 7.88 -2.31
CA PRO A 10 17.34 7.16 -3.48
C PRO A 10 18.25 5.99 -3.11
N LEU A 11 17.96 4.81 -3.62
CA LEU A 11 18.73 3.60 -3.40
C LEU A 11 19.54 3.24 -4.65
N LEU A 12 20.83 2.94 -4.45
CA LEU A 12 21.64 2.29 -5.46
C LEU A 12 21.59 0.78 -5.21
N LEU A 13 21.08 0.06 -6.20
CA LEU A 13 20.89 -1.38 -6.16
C LEU A 13 21.64 -2.04 -7.31
N ASP A 14 22.01 -3.30 -7.13
CA ASP A 14 22.43 -4.16 -8.24
C ASP A 14 21.27 -5.09 -8.57
N LEU A 15 20.68 -4.92 -9.73
CA LEU A 15 19.61 -5.77 -10.22
C LEU A 15 20.11 -6.56 -11.44
N GLN A 16 20.34 -7.85 -11.23
CA GLN A 16 20.80 -8.77 -12.28
C GLN A 16 22.11 -8.34 -12.94
N GLY A 17 23.06 -7.83 -12.14
CA GLY A 17 24.36 -7.37 -12.63
C GLY A 17 24.35 -6.00 -13.29
N LYS A 18 23.25 -5.23 -13.15
CA LYS A 18 23.15 -3.84 -13.61
C LYS A 18 22.97 -2.92 -12.41
N ARG A 19 23.83 -1.94 -12.30
CA ARG A 19 23.66 -0.89 -11.30
C ARG A 19 22.41 -0.08 -11.63
N THR A 20 21.61 0.14 -10.62
CA THR A 20 20.29 0.70 -10.76
C THR A 20 20.06 1.74 -9.66
N LEU A 21 19.54 2.89 -10.03
CA LEU A 21 19.08 3.91 -9.10
C LEU A 21 17.57 3.81 -8.97
N SER A 22 17.09 3.52 -7.77
CA SER A 22 15.66 3.38 -7.48
C SER A 22 15.19 4.45 -6.52
N VAL A 23 14.05 5.08 -6.81
CA VAL A 23 13.39 6.07 -5.95
C VAL A 23 11.94 5.68 -5.78
N ASN A 24 11.55 5.40 -4.56
CA ASN A 24 10.18 5.08 -4.23
C ASN A 24 9.29 6.32 -4.30
N ILE A 25 8.10 6.15 -4.83
CA ILE A 25 7.10 7.20 -5.00
C ILE A 25 5.97 6.92 -4.02
N PHE A 26 5.74 7.87 -3.11
CA PHE A 26 4.66 7.80 -2.14
C PHE A 26 3.70 8.97 -2.32
N ASP A 27 2.43 8.70 -2.04
CA ASP A 27 1.44 9.74 -1.76
C ASP A 27 1.07 9.66 -0.28
N GLN A 28 1.50 10.65 0.49
CA GLN A 28 1.48 10.58 1.95
C GLN A 28 2.22 9.33 2.46
N GLU A 29 1.50 8.32 2.96
CA GLU A 29 2.04 7.04 3.42
C GLU A 29 1.81 5.89 2.43
N GLU A 30 1.07 6.14 1.35
CA GLU A 30 0.75 5.13 0.35
C GLU A 30 1.88 5.00 -0.68
N TYR A 31 2.40 3.78 -0.84
CA TYR A 31 3.36 3.46 -1.89
C TYR A 31 2.66 3.40 -3.24
N LEU A 32 3.03 4.28 -4.16
CA LEU A 32 2.47 4.34 -5.53
C LEU A 32 3.28 3.53 -6.54
N GLY A 33 4.55 3.29 -6.24
CA GLY A 33 5.47 2.62 -7.14
C GLY A 33 6.90 3.10 -6.97
N CYS A 34 7.77 2.77 -7.90
CA CYS A 34 9.14 3.26 -7.92
C CYS A 34 9.57 3.73 -9.31
N LEU A 35 10.39 4.76 -9.31
CA LEU A 35 11.17 5.16 -10.47
C LEU A 35 12.48 4.38 -10.45
N THR A 36 12.73 3.57 -11.47
CA THR A 36 13.96 2.79 -11.60
C THR A 36 14.72 3.24 -12.83
N VAL A 37 15.95 3.65 -12.63
CA VAL A 37 16.86 4.10 -13.68
C VAL A 37 18.03 3.13 -13.75
N PHE A 38 18.27 2.55 -14.91
CA PHE A 38 19.40 1.66 -15.13
C PHE A 38 20.64 2.46 -15.54
N GLU A 39 21.79 2.02 -15.04
CA GLU A 39 23.06 2.60 -15.46
C GLU A 39 23.30 2.33 -16.95
N GLY A 40 23.64 3.39 -17.67
CA GLY A 40 23.89 3.34 -19.09
C GLY A 40 25.38 3.28 -19.42
N SER A 41 25.82 4.19 -20.32
CA SER A 41 27.22 4.27 -20.77
C SER A 41 28.18 4.92 -19.77
N ARG A 42 27.68 5.49 -18.70
CA ARG A 42 28.46 6.12 -17.62
C ARG A 42 27.92 5.74 -16.25
N GLU A 43 28.77 5.82 -15.24
CA GLU A 43 28.39 5.63 -13.85
C GLU A 43 27.45 6.74 -13.33
N PHE A 44 26.61 6.38 -12.35
CA PHE A 44 25.78 7.35 -11.65
C PHE A 44 26.59 8.37 -10.88
N ARG A 45 26.15 9.61 -10.93
CA ARG A 45 26.67 10.74 -10.16
C ARG A 45 25.64 11.19 -9.12
N ASP A 46 26.03 11.99 -8.15
CA ASP A 46 25.11 12.54 -7.17
C ASP A 46 24.02 13.42 -7.79
N SER A 47 24.34 14.10 -8.89
CA SER A 47 23.33 14.82 -9.68
C SER A 47 22.22 13.93 -10.24
N ASP A 48 22.52 12.66 -10.54
CA ASP A 48 21.51 11.73 -11.06
C ASP A 48 20.52 11.34 -9.97
N LYS A 49 20.98 11.21 -8.72
CA LYS A 49 20.10 11.00 -7.55
C LYS A 49 19.15 12.17 -7.37
N THR A 50 19.67 13.39 -7.43
CA THR A 50 18.85 14.61 -7.32
C THR A 50 17.83 14.70 -8.44
N LEU A 51 18.23 14.37 -9.66
CA LEU A 51 17.35 14.34 -10.81
C LEU A 51 16.27 13.27 -10.70
N ALA A 52 16.62 12.08 -10.24
CA ALA A 52 15.67 10.99 -10.03
C ALA A 52 14.62 11.36 -8.96
N VAL A 53 15.03 12.02 -7.86
CA VAL A 53 14.10 12.55 -6.86
C VAL A 53 13.18 13.62 -7.46
N PHE A 54 13.71 14.49 -8.30
CA PHE A 54 12.88 15.49 -8.99
C PHE A 54 11.84 14.84 -9.89
N PHE A 55 12.24 13.87 -10.72
CA PHE A 55 11.33 13.14 -11.59
C PHE A 55 10.29 12.33 -10.80
N SER A 56 10.67 11.73 -9.67
CA SER A 56 9.71 11.01 -8.81
C SER A 56 8.61 11.92 -8.28
N LYS A 57 8.93 13.19 -7.97
CA LYS A 57 7.94 14.21 -7.55
C LYS A 57 7.00 14.59 -8.71
N LEU A 58 7.53 14.74 -9.93
CA LEU A 58 6.70 15.02 -11.11
C LEU A 58 5.77 13.85 -11.43
N LEU A 59 6.29 12.61 -11.35
CA LEU A 59 5.47 11.41 -11.57
C LEU A 59 4.37 11.30 -10.51
N ARG A 60 4.67 11.57 -9.23
CA ARG A 60 3.65 11.63 -8.19
C ARG A 60 2.55 12.62 -8.54
N GLN A 61 2.92 13.83 -8.94
CA GLN A 61 1.97 14.87 -9.33
C GLN A 61 1.13 14.45 -10.54
N ALA A 62 1.76 13.84 -11.55
CA ALA A 62 1.07 13.34 -12.74
C ALA A 62 0.05 12.23 -12.38
N VAL A 63 0.42 11.31 -11.48
CA VAL A 63 -0.50 10.26 -11.00
C VAL A 63 -1.66 10.86 -10.19
N GLN A 64 -1.38 11.87 -9.36
CA GLN A 64 -2.43 12.56 -8.59
C GLN A 64 -3.41 13.33 -9.49
N GLN A 65 -2.93 13.93 -10.57
CA GLN A 65 -3.74 14.72 -11.50
C GLN A 65 -4.47 13.88 -12.53
N ASN A 66 -4.06 12.63 -12.73
CA ASN A 66 -4.66 11.74 -13.73
C ASN A 66 -5.33 10.54 -13.08
N PRO A 67 -6.65 10.63 -12.77
CA PRO A 67 -7.39 9.54 -12.13
C PRO A 67 -7.42 8.24 -12.95
N VAL A 68 -7.12 8.31 -14.25
CA VAL A 68 -7.00 7.11 -15.11
C VAL A 68 -5.73 6.32 -14.83
N LEU A 69 -4.66 6.98 -14.37
CA LEU A 69 -3.41 6.31 -13.97
C LEU A 69 -3.47 5.75 -12.53
N ALA A 70 -4.31 6.31 -11.69
CA ALA A 70 -4.65 5.69 -10.42
C ALA A 70 -5.51 4.46 -10.71
N SER A 71 -5.01 3.25 -10.44
CA SER A 71 -5.86 2.07 -10.57
C SER A 71 -7.14 2.29 -9.75
N THR A 72 -8.27 1.77 -10.22
CA THR A 72 -9.55 1.86 -9.48
C THR A 72 -9.36 1.42 -8.03
N ARG A 73 -8.51 0.44 -7.81
CA ARG A 73 -8.15 -0.08 -6.47
C ARG A 73 -7.44 0.97 -5.60
N THR A 74 -6.52 1.74 -6.17
CA THR A 74 -5.83 2.84 -5.45
C THR A 74 -6.82 3.94 -5.09
N ALA A 75 -7.72 4.29 -6.00
CA ALA A 75 -8.76 5.30 -5.75
C ALA A 75 -9.71 4.86 -4.62
N VAL A 76 -10.15 3.59 -4.63
CA VAL A 76 -10.99 3.02 -3.58
C VAL A 76 -10.24 2.96 -2.25
N ARG A 77 -8.97 2.54 -2.22
CA ARG A 77 -8.13 2.54 -1.01
C ARG A 77 -8.02 3.92 -0.39
N ARG A 78 -7.82 4.97 -1.20
CA ARG A 78 -7.79 6.37 -0.72
C ARG A 78 -9.14 6.80 -0.15
N ALA A 79 -10.23 6.49 -0.85
CA ALA A 79 -11.57 6.78 -0.37
C ALA A 79 -11.84 6.12 0.99
N LEU A 80 -11.53 4.84 1.13
CA LEU A 80 -11.70 4.10 2.37
C LEU A 80 -10.84 4.67 3.52
N ARG A 81 -9.59 5.05 3.22
CA ARG A 81 -8.72 5.71 4.19
C ARG A 81 -9.31 7.04 4.67
N SER A 82 -9.85 7.86 3.76
CA SER A 82 -10.53 9.11 4.12
C SER A 82 -11.77 8.85 4.99
N VAL A 83 -12.58 7.84 4.65
CA VAL A 83 -13.75 7.46 5.45
C VAL A 83 -13.38 7.15 6.90
N ILE A 84 -12.41 6.24 7.12
CA ILE A 84 -12.03 5.84 8.48
C ILE A 84 -11.28 6.94 9.25
N SER A 85 -10.69 7.90 8.54
CA SER A 85 -10.06 9.08 9.14
C SER A 85 -11.05 10.21 9.43
N GLY A 86 -12.32 10.07 9.06
CA GLY A 86 -13.33 11.12 9.17
C GLY A 86 -13.07 12.33 8.25
N GLN A 87 -12.28 12.14 7.19
CA GLN A 87 -11.96 13.20 6.22
C GLN A 87 -12.97 13.23 5.09
N SER A 88 -13.11 14.41 4.46
CA SER A 88 -13.91 14.53 3.23
C SER A 88 -13.29 13.75 2.10
N ILE A 89 -14.14 13.10 1.31
CA ILE A 89 -13.71 12.33 0.15
C ILE A 89 -13.92 13.18 -1.10
N ASP A 90 -12.88 13.33 -1.92
CA ASP A 90 -12.98 13.97 -3.22
C ASP A 90 -13.97 13.24 -4.14
N PHE A 91 -14.60 14.00 -5.02
CA PHE A 91 -15.67 13.50 -5.89
C PHE A 91 -15.25 12.25 -6.67
N GLU A 92 -14.06 12.25 -7.25
CA GLU A 92 -13.54 11.13 -8.06
C GLU A 92 -13.35 9.85 -7.21
N TYR A 93 -12.82 9.99 -6.01
CA TYR A 93 -12.66 8.85 -5.09
C TYR A 93 -13.99 8.36 -4.54
N ARG A 94 -14.95 9.26 -4.33
CA ARG A 94 -16.32 8.90 -3.96
C ARG A 94 -16.99 8.09 -5.04
N ARG A 95 -16.80 8.47 -6.30
CA ARG A 95 -17.33 7.74 -7.46
C ARG A 95 -16.72 6.33 -7.54
N ALA A 96 -15.40 6.20 -7.40
CA ALA A 96 -14.73 4.90 -7.40
C ALA A 96 -15.25 4.00 -6.26
N LEU A 97 -15.41 4.54 -5.06
CA LEU A 97 -15.96 3.84 -3.91
C LEU A 97 -17.42 3.41 -4.16
N SER A 98 -18.27 4.26 -4.72
CA SER A 98 -19.67 3.93 -5.03
C SER A 98 -19.80 2.80 -6.05
N VAL A 99 -18.92 2.77 -7.05
CA VAL A 99 -18.92 1.69 -8.06
C VAL A 99 -18.49 0.37 -7.40
N GLU A 100 -17.52 0.40 -6.51
CA GLU A 100 -17.02 -0.80 -5.85
C GLU A 100 -17.97 -1.27 -4.75
N SER A 101 -18.50 -0.38 -3.91
CA SER A 101 -19.46 -0.71 -2.86
C SER A 101 -20.81 -1.19 -3.41
N GLY A 102 -21.17 -0.84 -4.64
CA GLY A 102 -22.35 -1.38 -5.32
C GLY A 102 -22.22 -2.87 -5.69
N LYS A 103 -21.02 -3.45 -5.60
CA LYS A 103 -20.78 -4.87 -5.89
C LYS A 103 -20.82 -5.75 -4.65
N HIS A 104 -20.46 -5.21 -3.49
CA HIS A 104 -20.28 -5.97 -2.26
C HIS A 104 -20.62 -5.13 -1.04
N ASP A 105 -21.23 -5.76 -0.06
CA ASP A 105 -21.23 -5.23 1.31
C ASP A 105 -19.87 -5.49 1.94
N TRP A 106 -19.32 -4.49 2.60
CA TRP A 106 -17.97 -4.55 3.14
C TRP A 106 -17.96 -4.56 4.67
N VAL A 107 -17.09 -5.37 5.21
CA VAL A 107 -16.75 -5.40 6.62
C VAL A 107 -15.35 -4.84 6.80
N CYS A 108 -15.19 -3.90 7.73
CA CYS A 108 -13.88 -3.39 8.10
C CYS A 108 -13.32 -4.19 9.28
N VAL A 109 -12.17 -4.80 9.08
CA VAL A 109 -11.44 -5.54 10.11
C VAL A 109 -10.21 -4.73 10.47
N LYS A 110 -10.01 -4.47 11.77
CA LYS A 110 -8.81 -3.80 12.28
C LYS A 110 -7.85 -4.83 12.87
N LEU A 111 -6.63 -4.88 12.36
CA LEU A 111 -5.55 -5.71 12.86
C LEU A 111 -4.60 -4.86 13.69
N ILE A 112 -4.47 -5.17 14.96
CA ILE A 112 -3.63 -4.43 15.90
C ILE A 112 -2.44 -5.31 16.31
N PRO A 113 -1.18 -4.85 16.14
CA PRO A 113 -0.02 -5.57 16.65
C PRO A 113 -0.10 -5.73 18.16
N LYS A 114 0.20 -6.91 18.65
CA LYS A 114 0.26 -7.17 20.10
C LYS A 114 1.49 -6.47 20.68
N SER A 115 1.30 -5.78 21.79
CA SER A 115 2.41 -5.12 22.50
C SER A 115 3.53 -6.11 22.81
N GLY A 116 4.78 -5.76 22.43
CA GLY A 116 5.95 -6.61 22.64
C GLY A 116 6.19 -7.67 21.56
N SER A 117 5.36 -7.76 20.53
CA SER A 117 5.64 -8.62 19.37
C SER A 117 6.68 -7.98 18.46
N THR A 118 7.45 -8.82 17.75
CA THR A 118 8.31 -8.35 16.68
C THR A 118 7.43 -7.68 15.63
N TYR A 119 7.65 -6.40 15.40
CA TYR A 119 6.83 -5.59 14.48
C TYR A 119 6.95 -6.14 13.06
N LEU A 120 5.85 -6.65 12.55
CA LEU A 120 5.73 -6.92 11.13
C LEU A 120 5.27 -5.64 10.44
N PRO A 121 5.96 -5.20 9.37
CA PRO A 121 5.53 -4.03 8.63
C PRO A 121 4.06 -4.16 8.21
N GLY A 122 3.25 -3.13 8.48
CA GLY A 122 1.84 -3.11 8.12
C GLY A 122 1.61 -3.33 6.62
N ALA A 123 2.55 -2.88 5.80
CA ALA A 123 2.58 -3.16 4.37
C ALA A 123 2.65 -4.65 4.05
N TYR A 124 3.44 -5.44 4.80
CA TYR A 124 3.51 -6.89 4.62
C TYR A 124 2.18 -7.56 4.97
N LEU A 125 1.58 -7.20 6.10
CA LEU A 125 0.28 -7.72 6.52
C LEU A 125 -0.81 -7.36 5.51
N SER A 126 -0.80 -6.12 5.01
CA SER A 126 -1.75 -5.66 3.99
C SER A 126 -1.62 -6.47 2.70
N ALA A 127 -0.40 -6.68 2.21
CA ALA A 127 -0.14 -7.46 1.01
C ALA A 127 -0.55 -8.93 1.20
N ALA A 128 -0.22 -9.55 2.33
CA ALA A 128 -0.56 -10.94 2.64
C ALA A 128 -2.08 -11.16 2.74
N LEU A 129 -2.83 -10.18 3.26
CA LEU A 129 -4.28 -10.22 3.31
C LEU A 129 -4.89 -10.12 1.91
N GLU A 130 -4.40 -9.19 1.09
CA GLU A 130 -4.88 -9.00 -0.27
C GLU A 130 -4.56 -10.18 -1.19
N GLU A 131 -3.43 -10.85 -0.98
CA GLU A 131 -3.07 -12.06 -1.72
C GLU A 131 -3.99 -13.24 -1.38
N ARG A 132 -4.33 -13.40 -0.11
CA ARG A 132 -5.21 -14.48 0.36
C ARG A 132 -6.68 -14.26 0.07
N HIS A 133 -7.10 -13.01 0.02
CA HIS A 133 -8.48 -12.60 -0.19
C HIS A 133 -8.58 -11.71 -1.43
N PRO A 134 -8.67 -12.29 -2.64
CA PRO A 134 -8.84 -11.51 -3.86
C PRO A 134 -10.05 -10.59 -3.77
N GLY A 135 -9.84 -9.31 -4.02
CA GLY A 135 -10.87 -8.27 -3.84
C GLY A 135 -10.85 -7.56 -2.49
N ALA A 136 -10.17 -8.09 -1.47
CA ALA A 136 -9.92 -7.36 -0.25
C ALA A 136 -9.06 -6.12 -0.51
N ILE A 137 -9.28 -5.07 0.29
CA ILE A 137 -8.45 -3.86 0.27
C ILE A 137 -7.91 -3.67 1.68
N ALA A 138 -6.60 -3.75 1.82
CA ALA A 138 -5.92 -3.57 3.09
C ALA A 138 -4.84 -2.50 3.00
N PHE A 139 -4.65 -1.76 4.09
CA PHE A 139 -3.61 -0.73 4.19
C PHE A 139 -3.24 -0.44 5.63
N GLU A 140 -2.03 0.02 5.81
CA GLU A 140 -1.55 0.50 7.10
C GLU A 140 -2.30 1.78 7.52
N PHE A 141 -2.78 1.80 8.74
CA PHE A 141 -3.55 2.91 9.30
C PHE A 141 -3.14 3.17 10.75
N VAL A 142 -2.42 4.25 10.98
CA VAL A 142 -1.80 4.60 12.27
C VAL A 142 -0.94 3.43 12.74
N ASP A 143 -1.24 2.81 13.89
CA ASP A 143 -0.48 1.69 14.48
C ASP A 143 -1.14 0.32 14.19
N SER A 144 -1.91 0.24 13.11
CA SER A 144 -2.72 -0.92 12.77
C SER A 144 -2.81 -1.12 11.27
N VAL A 145 -3.38 -2.24 10.85
CA VAL A 145 -3.81 -2.46 9.47
C VAL A 145 -5.32 -2.46 9.42
N ALA A 146 -5.90 -1.64 8.56
CA ALA A 146 -7.31 -1.70 8.23
C ALA A 146 -7.49 -2.57 6.98
N ALA A 147 -8.36 -3.56 7.05
CA ALA A 147 -8.71 -4.42 5.95
C ALA A 147 -10.22 -4.37 5.70
N PHE A 148 -10.58 -4.17 4.44
CA PHE A 148 -11.96 -4.20 3.96
C PHE A 148 -12.18 -5.49 3.19
N LEU A 149 -13.07 -6.31 3.68
CA LEU A 149 -13.43 -7.62 3.14
C LEU A 149 -14.89 -7.60 2.71
N SER A 150 -15.26 -8.36 1.69
CA SER A 150 -16.69 -8.59 1.44
C SER A 150 -17.31 -9.38 2.60
N THR A 151 -18.61 -9.24 2.81
CA THR A 151 -19.32 -10.00 3.85
C THR A 151 -19.16 -11.50 3.70
N GLU A 152 -18.99 -11.99 2.48
CA GLU A 152 -18.70 -13.41 2.22
C GLU A 152 -17.30 -13.82 2.70
N GLN A 153 -16.31 -12.95 2.52
CA GLN A 153 -14.94 -13.17 2.97
C GLN A 153 -14.76 -12.97 4.48
N ALA A 154 -15.62 -12.15 5.09
CA ALA A 154 -15.62 -11.86 6.52
C ALA A 154 -16.41 -12.89 7.36
N LYS A 155 -16.83 -14.02 6.78
CA LYS A 155 -17.46 -15.10 7.55
C LYS A 155 -16.51 -15.62 8.62
N ALA A 156 -17.07 -15.98 9.77
CA ALA A 156 -16.30 -16.45 10.93
C ALA A 156 -15.28 -17.53 10.57
N GLU A 157 -15.65 -18.51 9.73
CA GLU A 157 -14.79 -19.59 9.28
C GLU A 157 -13.54 -19.09 8.55
N THR A 158 -13.66 -18.02 7.78
CA THR A 158 -12.54 -17.43 7.03
C THR A 158 -11.62 -16.63 7.96
N LEU A 159 -12.20 -15.90 8.91
CA LEU A 159 -11.46 -15.16 9.95
C LEU A 159 -10.77 -16.13 10.92
N ASP A 160 -11.45 -17.19 11.32
CA ASP A 160 -10.90 -18.25 12.18
C ASP A 160 -9.70 -18.96 11.54
N ALA A 161 -9.71 -19.14 10.22
CA ALA A 161 -8.57 -19.68 9.49
C ALA A 161 -7.36 -18.73 9.46
N LEU A 162 -7.56 -17.43 9.61
CA LEU A 162 -6.49 -16.42 9.68
C LEU A 162 -5.94 -16.27 11.11
N LEU A 163 -6.76 -16.47 12.14
CA LEU A 163 -6.37 -16.23 13.53
C LEU A 163 -5.06 -16.96 13.92
N PRO A 164 -4.85 -18.25 13.63
CA PRO A 164 -3.61 -18.93 14.01
C PRO A 164 -2.37 -18.35 13.34
N VAL A 165 -2.52 -17.80 12.15
CA VAL A 165 -1.42 -17.15 11.40
C VAL A 165 -1.13 -15.78 12.00
N LEU A 166 -2.16 -15.01 12.30
CA LEU A 166 -2.05 -13.68 12.90
C LEU A 166 -1.51 -13.76 14.33
N GLU A 167 -1.94 -14.74 15.11
CA GLU A 167 -1.41 -14.99 16.46
C GLU A 167 0.08 -15.32 16.45
N LYS A 168 0.53 -16.18 15.52
CA LYS A 168 1.98 -16.46 15.34
C LYS A 168 2.78 -15.22 14.96
N LEU A 169 2.13 -14.26 14.30
CA LEU A 169 2.71 -12.99 13.92
C LEU A 169 2.55 -11.91 15.01
N GLY A 170 1.96 -12.26 16.16
CA GLY A 170 1.74 -11.33 17.27
C GLY A 170 0.70 -10.25 16.96
N VAL A 171 -0.29 -10.57 16.14
CA VAL A 171 -1.36 -9.65 15.75
C VAL A 171 -2.67 -10.08 16.41
N VAL A 172 -3.42 -9.11 16.95
CA VAL A 172 -4.77 -9.31 17.50
C VAL A 172 -5.78 -8.74 16.51
N CYS A 173 -6.80 -9.52 16.17
CA CYS A 173 -7.93 -9.08 15.37
C CYS A 173 -9.04 -8.50 16.25
N GLY A 174 -9.57 -7.35 15.83
CA GLY A 174 -10.84 -6.79 16.29
C GLY A 174 -11.75 -6.56 15.07
N VAL A 175 -13.02 -6.85 15.21
CA VAL A 175 -14.08 -6.60 14.21
C VAL A 175 -15.00 -5.52 14.72
#